data_97721656ae99db10557cf830ef7fe655
#
_entry.id   97721656ae99db10557cf830ef7fe655
#
_cell.length_a   1.000
_cell.length_b   1.000
_cell.length_c   1.000
_cell.angle_alpha   90.00
_cell.angle_beta   90.00
_cell.angle_gamma   90.00
#
_symmetry.space_group_name_H-M   'P 1'
#
loop_
_entity.id
_entity.type
_entity.pdbx_description
1 polymer ?
#
loop_
_entity_poly.entity_id
_entity_poly.type
_entity_poly.pdbx_seq_one_letter_code
_entity_poly.pdbx_strand_id
1 'polypeptide(L)'
;EHYRLILQCQSKRPELRRYLYRQGYAIRREMLAKDGKFIYPVMEVVYVPGETLTEGEYYIPPALRRSGSELLPAFRESVLSGLRKTVAGLSGGDEEKYRHYKAILEELTDDDRS
;
A
#
# COMPACT_ATOMS: atom_id res chain seq x y z
N GLU A 1 6.24 -16.88 -18.67
CA GLU A 1 5.40 -17.55 -17.71
C GLU A 1 4.29 -16.68 -17.21
N HIS A 2 3.10 -17.21 -17.21
CA HIS A 2 1.93 -16.39 -17.00
C HIS A 2 1.11 -16.89 -15.82
N TYR A 3 1.73 -16.89 -14.66
CA TYR A 3 0.97 -17.18 -13.45
C TYR A 3 0.17 -15.95 -13.06
N ARG A 4 -1.09 -16.16 -12.83
CA ARG A 4 -2.00 -15.13 -12.40
C ARG A 4 -2.64 -15.61 -11.11
N LEU A 5 -2.44 -14.83 -10.05
CA LEU A 5 -3.00 -15.16 -8.74
C LEU A 5 -3.94 -14.07 -8.30
N ILE A 6 -5.04 -14.46 -7.69
CA ILE A 6 -5.97 -13.53 -7.09
C ILE A 6 -5.79 -13.65 -5.57
N LEU A 7 -5.38 -12.58 -4.95
CA LEU A 7 -5.11 -12.57 -3.52
C LEU A 7 -5.99 -11.56 -2.81
N GLN A 8 -6.48 -11.97 -1.65
CA GLN A 8 -7.26 -11.11 -0.78
C GLN A 8 -6.45 -10.84 0.48
N CYS A 9 -6.28 -9.56 0.79
CA CYS A 9 -5.48 -9.17 1.94
C CYS A 9 -6.38 -8.56 3.00
N GLN A 10 -6.37 -9.15 4.19
CA GLN A 10 -7.20 -8.66 5.30
C GLN A 10 -6.55 -7.48 6.03
N SER A 11 -5.33 -7.14 5.67
CA SER A 11 -4.57 -6.11 6.36
C SER A 11 -4.21 -4.98 5.43
N LYS A 12 -4.13 -3.76 5.97
CA LYS A 12 -3.68 -2.58 5.22
C LYS A 12 -2.16 -2.49 5.16
N ARG A 13 -1.47 -3.47 5.72
CA ARG A 13 -0.02 -3.44 5.81
C ARG A 13 0.63 -3.67 4.46
N PRO A 14 1.78 -3.06 4.22
CA PRO A 14 2.47 -3.21 2.94
C PRO A 14 3.30 -4.48 2.84
N GLU A 15 3.41 -5.26 3.91
CA GLU A 15 4.31 -6.41 3.95
C GLU A 15 4.02 -7.44 2.88
N LEU A 16 2.74 -7.71 2.63
CA LEU A 16 2.39 -8.68 1.61
C LEU A 16 2.83 -8.22 0.23
N ARG A 17 2.57 -6.95 -0.09
CA ARG A 17 2.98 -6.41 -1.39
C ARG A 17 4.51 -6.44 -1.53
N ARG A 18 5.22 -6.04 -0.48
CA ARG A 18 6.68 -6.06 -0.49
C ARG A 18 7.21 -7.46 -0.69
N TYR A 19 6.60 -8.44 -0.01
CA TYR A 19 6.98 -9.84 -0.17
C TYR A 19 6.76 -10.32 -1.60
N LEU A 20 5.61 -10.00 -2.18
CA LEU A 20 5.30 -10.43 -3.55
C LEU A 20 6.32 -9.88 -4.55
N TYR A 21 6.63 -8.60 -4.46
CA TYR A 21 7.61 -8.02 -5.38
C TYR A 21 8.99 -8.62 -5.17
N ARG A 22 9.34 -8.92 -3.93
CA ARG A 22 10.62 -9.54 -3.62
C ARG A 22 10.71 -10.95 -4.22
N GLN A 23 9.58 -11.64 -4.31
CA GLN A 23 9.52 -12.97 -4.90
C GLN A 23 9.36 -12.96 -6.42
N GLY A 24 9.33 -11.80 -7.03
CA GLY A 24 9.23 -11.68 -8.48
C GLY A 24 7.84 -11.48 -9.03
N TYR A 25 6.87 -11.22 -8.18
CA TYR A 25 5.49 -10.95 -8.62
C TYR A 25 5.24 -9.47 -8.69
N ALA A 26 4.41 -9.06 -9.63
CA ALA A 26 3.99 -7.67 -9.77
C ALA A 26 2.47 -7.61 -9.74
N ILE A 27 1.95 -6.51 -9.19
CA ILE A 27 0.50 -6.30 -9.10
C ILE A 27 0.02 -5.70 -10.42
N ARG A 28 -0.83 -6.44 -11.13
CA ARG A 28 -1.42 -5.97 -12.38
C ARG A 28 -2.66 -5.15 -12.14
N ARG A 29 -3.50 -5.61 -11.23
CA ARG A 29 -4.72 -4.90 -10.86
C ARG A 29 -4.93 -5.03 -9.37
N GLU A 30 -5.50 -4.01 -8.80
CA GLU A 30 -5.88 -4.06 -7.40
C GLU A 30 -7.17 -3.28 -7.24
N MET A 31 -8.11 -3.86 -6.52
CA MET A 31 -9.40 -3.25 -6.26
C MET A 31 -9.69 -3.35 -4.78
N LEU A 32 -10.56 -2.48 -4.32
CA LEU A 32 -10.99 -2.51 -2.93
C LEU A 32 -12.36 -3.16 -2.83
N ALA A 33 -12.51 -4.01 -1.84
CA ALA A 33 -13.79 -4.63 -1.52
C ALA A 33 -14.16 -4.23 -0.10
N LYS A 34 -15.45 -4.27 0.21
CA LYS A 34 -15.95 -3.89 1.50
C LYS A 34 -16.80 -5.02 2.08
N ASP A 35 -16.53 -5.35 3.33
CA ASP A 35 -17.31 -6.34 4.07
C ASP A 35 -17.62 -5.73 5.43
N GLY A 36 -18.88 -5.31 5.60
CA GLY A 36 -19.26 -4.59 6.81
C GLY A 36 -18.46 -3.31 6.93
N LYS A 37 -17.68 -3.17 8.00
CA LYS A 37 -16.86 -2.00 8.25
C LYS A 37 -15.46 -2.12 7.65
N PHE A 38 -15.12 -3.29 7.12
CA PHE A 38 -13.77 -3.55 6.66
C PHE A 38 -13.65 -3.27 5.17
N ILE A 39 -12.60 -2.53 4.81
CA ILE A 39 -12.22 -2.33 3.42
C ILE A 39 -10.89 -3.05 3.23
N TYR A 40 -10.83 -3.93 2.24
CA TYR A 40 -9.63 -4.71 2.04
C TYR A 40 -9.28 -4.78 0.56
N PRO A 41 -7.99 -4.88 0.23
CA PRO A 41 -7.57 -5.00 -1.16
C PRO A 41 -7.70 -6.41 -1.69
N VAL A 42 -8.10 -6.50 -2.96
CA VAL A 42 -8.08 -7.74 -3.72
C VAL A 42 -7.16 -7.46 -4.91
N MET A 43 -6.12 -8.24 -5.05
CA MET A 43 -5.11 -7.97 -6.05
C MET A 43 -4.89 -9.14 -6.99
N GLU A 44 -4.67 -8.80 -8.26
CA GLU A 44 -4.29 -9.76 -9.28
C GLU A 44 -2.80 -9.57 -9.53
N VAL A 45 -2.03 -10.63 -9.32
CA VAL A 45 -0.58 -10.54 -9.47
C VAL A 45 -0.11 -11.50 -10.54
N VAL A 46 0.97 -11.14 -11.21
CA VAL A 46 1.59 -11.94 -12.26
C VAL A 46 3.08 -12.05 -11.96
N TYR A 47 3.71 -13.09 -12.48
CA TYR A 47 5.14 -13.25 -12.28
C TYR A 47 5.90 -12.41 -13.30
N VAL A 48 6.49 -11.33 -12.84
CA VAL A 48 7.32 -10.43 -13.65
C VAL A 48 8.46 -9.97 -12.75
N PRO A 49 9.53 -10.76 -12.66
CA PRO A 49 10.61 -10.43 -11.74
C PRO A 49 11.33 -9.15 -12.14
N GLY A 50 11.87 -8.46 -11.16
CA GLY A 50 12.65 -7.25 -11.37
C GLY A 50 11.90 -5.95 -11.19
N GLU A 51 10.57 -5.97 -11.04
CA GLU A 51 9.83 -4.74 -10.77
C GLU A 51 9.89 -4.40 -9.29
N THR A 52 9.84 -3.12 -9.00
CA THR A 52 9.83 -2.63 -7.61
C THR A 52 8.86 -1.47 -7.49
N LEU A 53 8.46 -1.20 -6.26
CA LEU A 53 7.64 -0.04 -5.93
C LEU A 53 8.40 0.84 -4.95
N THR A 54 8.00 2.11 -4.85
CA THR A 54 8.53 2.97 -3.78
C THR A 54 7.90 2.55 -2.46
N GLU A 55 8.47 3.02 -1.35
CA GLU A 55 7.94 2.66 -0.03
C GLU A 55 6.49 3.11 0.13
N GLY A 56 6.13 4.29 -0.36
CA GLY A 56 4.75 4.73 -0.30
C GLY A 56 3.83 3.91 -1.20
N GLU A 57 4.34 3.46 -2.34
CA GLU A 57 3.55 2.66 -3.26
C GLU A 57 3.22 1.27 -2.72
N TYR A 58 4.02 0.75 -1.79
CA TYR A 58 3.65 -0.50 -1.14
C TYR A 58 2.42 -0.33 -0.25
N TYR A 59 2.15 0.87 0.22
CA TYR A 59 0.94 1.17 1.00
C TYR A 59 -0.26 1.42 0.10
N ILE A 60 -0.07 2.21 -0.95
CA ILE A 60 -1.14 2.53 -1.91
C ILE A 60 -0.53 2.43 -3.30
N PRO A 61 -0.61 1.25 -3.94
CA PRO A 61 0.09 1.05 -5.22
C PRO A 61 -0.61 1.75 -6.37
N PRO A 62 0.14 2.00 -7.46
CA PRO A 62 -0.44 2.63 -8.65
C PRO A 62 -1.64 1.87 -9.21
N ALA A 63 -1.62 0.54 -9.15
CA ALA A 63 -2.74 -0.25 -9.65
C ALA A 63 -4.03 0.07 -8.90
N LEU A 64 -3.93 0.32 -7.59
CA LEU A 64 -5.09 0.68 -6.80
C LEU A 64 -5.60 2.06 -7.15
N ARG A 65 -4.69 3.01 -7.38
CA ARG A 65 -5.09 4.37 -7.81
C ARG A 65 -5.81 4.33 -9.15
N ARG A 66 -5.37 3.47 -10.05
CA ARG A 66 -5.99 3.33 -11.37
C ARG A 66 -7.34 2.66 -11.32
N SER A 67 -7.67 2.01 -10.21
CA SER A 67 -8.92 1.24 -10.10
C SER A 67 -10.17 2.12 -10.17
N GLY A 68 -10.06 3.39 -9.80
CA GLY A 68 -11.21 4.29 -9.76
C GLY A 68 -12.23 3.92 -8.70
N SER A 69 -11.82 3.15 -7.69
CA SER A 69 -12.72 2.67 -6.66
C SER A 69 -13.27 3.81 -5.82
N GLU A 70 -14.59 3.78 -5.56
CA GLU A 70 -15.22 4.75 -4.67
C GLU A 70 -14.76 4.57 -3.22
N LEU A 71 -14.19 3.41 -2.90
CA LEU A 71 -13.69 3.13 -1.55
C LEU A 71 -12.27 3.67 -1.33
N LEU A 72 -11.61 4.13 -2.40
CA LEU A 72 -10.22 4.57 -2.29
C LEU A 72 -10.01 5.72 -1.30
N PRO A 73 -10.84 6.78 -1.31
CA PRO A 73 -10.63 7.87 -0.34
C PRO A 73 -10.67 7.39 1.10
N ALA A 74 -11.61 6.51 1.44
CA ALA A 74 -11.70 5.98 2.81
C ALA A 74 -10.51 5.09 3.14
N PHE A 75 -10.10 4.25 2.20
CA PHE A 75 -8.93 3.40 2.39
C PHE A 75 -7.67 4.24 2.59
N ARG A 76 -7.50 5.25 1.74
CA ARG A 76 -6.36 6.16 1.80
C ARG A 76 -6.30 6.89 3.14
N GLU A 77 -7.44 7.41 3.59
CA GLU A 77 -7.46 8.11 4.87
C GLU A 77 -7.10 7.18 6.03
N SER A 78 -7.53 5.94 5.95
CA SER A 78 -7.19 4.95 6.96
C SER A 78 -5.68 4.66 6.99
N VAL A 79 -5.05 4.56 5.82
CA VAL A 79 -3.61 4.36 5.71
C VAL A 79 -2.87 5.56 6.28
N LEU A 80 -3.27 6.77 5.87
CA LEU A 80 -2.61 7.99 6.34
C LEU A 80 -2.77 8.18 7.84
N SER A 81 -3.94 7.90 8.38
CA SER A 81 -4.20 8.00 9.81
C SER A 81 -3.27 7.07 10.59
N GLY A 82 -3.11 5.83 10.10
CA GLY A 82 -2.20 4.88 10.74
C GLY A 82 -0.76 5.35 10.70
N LEU A 83 -0.33 5.90 9.56
CA LEU A 83 1.03 6.43 9.44
C LEU A 83 1.26 7.63 10.35
N ARG A 84 0.28 8.53 10.44
CA ARG A 84 0.40 9.67 11.34
C ARG A 84 0.56 9.22 12.80
N LYS A 85 -0.19 8.22 13.20
CA LYS A 85 -0.07 7.68 14.56
C LYS A 85 1.30 7.06 14.78
N THR A 86 1.81 6.34 13.79
CA THR A 86 3.14 5.73 13.89
C THR A 86 4.21 6.81 14.02
N VAL A 87 4.14 7.85 13.19
CA VAL A 87 5.11 8.94 13.23
C VAL A 87 5.06 9.65 14.59
N ALA A 88 3.85 9.94 15.07
CA ALA A 88 3.69 10.61 16.37
C ALA A 88 4.26 9.78 17.51
N GLY A 89 4.05 8.45 17.45
CA GLY A 89 4.56 7.56 18.49
C GLY A 89 6.07 7.42 18.49
N LEU A 90 6.71 7.69 17.36
CA LEU A 90 8.17 7.61 17.24
C LEU A 90 8.87 8.92 17.53
N SER A 91 8.11 10.00 17.67
CA SER A 91 8.70 11.32 17.95
C SER A 91 9.47 11.30 19.26
N GLY A 92 10.75 11.67 19.20
CA GLY A 92 11.62 11.65 20.38
C GLY A 92 12.17 10.29 20.72
N GLY A 93 11.87 9.24 19.93
CA GLY A 93 12.37 7.90 20.15
C GLY A 93 13.39 7.49 19.08
N ASP A 94 13.10 6.40 18.38
CA ASP A 94 13.98 5.86 17.33
C ASP A 94 13.97 6.82 16.14
N GLU A 95 15.05 7.58 16.01
CA GLU A 95 15.12 8.65 15.01
C GLU A 95 15.14 8.08 13.57
N GLU A 96 15.78 6.94 13.38
CA GLU A 96 15.86 6.31 12.07
C GLU A 96 14.48 5.86 11.60
N LYS A 97 13.72 5.21 12.46
CA LYS A 97 12.36 4.80 12.15
C LYS A 97 11.45 6.00 11.94
N TYR A 98 11.64 7.04 12.75
CA TYR A 98 10.86 8.25 12.62
C TYR A 98 11.02 8.86 11.24
N ARG A 99 12.27 8.98 10.76
CA ARG A 99 12.53 9.52 9.43
C ARG A 99 11.95 8.64 8.34
N HIS A 100 12.07 7.33 8.52
CA HIS A 100 11.57 6.37 7.54
C HIS A 100 10.06 6.53 7.33
N TYR A 101 9.30 6.49 8.42
CA TYR A 101 7.85 6.57 8.31
C TYR A 101 7.37 7.96 7.95
N LYS A 102 8.09 8.98 8.39
CA LYS A 102 7.75 10.35 8.01
C LYS A 102 7.93 10.56 6.51
N ALA A 103 8.98 9.99 5.92
CA ALA A 103 9.21 10.08 4.49
C ALA A 103 8.09 9.39 3.70
N ILE A 104 7.62 8.24 4.18
CA ILE A 104 6.51 7.55 3.54
C ILE A 104 5.24 8.42 3.59
N LEU A 105 4.95 8.99 4.74
CA LEU A 105 3.80 9.85 4.91
C LEU A 105 3.87 11.06 3.98
N GLU A 106 5.04 11.66 3.86
CA GLU A 106 5.23 12.79 2.96
C GLU A 106 5.07 12.41 1.50
N GLU A 107 5.58 11.26 1.12
CA GLU A 107 5.42 10.76 -0.25
C GLU A 107 3.94 10.63 -0.60
N LEU A 108 3.16 10.01 0.27
CA LEU A 108 1.74 9.80 0.01
C LEU A 108 0.95 11.10 0.03
N THR A 109 1.34 12.04 0.89
CA THR A 109 0.67 13.32 0.98
C THR A 109 0.97 14.18 -0.25
N ASP A 110 2.21 14.15 -0.74
CA ASP A 110 2.59 14.90 -1.94
C ASP A 110 1.85 14.39 -3.17
N ASP A 111 1.67 13.08 -3.28
CA ASP A 111 0.91 12.49 -4.38
C ASP A 111 -0.51 13.03 -4.44
N ASP A 112 -1.06 13.40 -3.30
CA ASP A 112 -2.41 13.94 -3.21
C ASP A 112 -2.55 15.30 -3.88
N ARG A 113 -1.44 16.01 -4.09
CA ARG A 113 -1.45 17.34 -4.65
C ARG A 113 -1.32 17.38 -6.16
N SER A 114 -0.99 16.26 -6.75
CA SER A 114 -0.76 16.21 -8.20
C SER A 114 -1.99 15.77 -9.00
#